data_db38d8980f11825dd3ec7cded7c209d2
#
_entry.id   db38d8980f11825dd3ec7cded7c209d2
#
_cell.length_a   1.000
_cell.length_b   1.000
_cell.length_c   1.000
_cell.angle_alpha   90.00
_cell.angle_beta   90.00
_cell.angle_gamma   90.00
#
_symmetry.space_group_name_H-M   'P 1'
#
loop_
_entity.id
_entity.type
_entity.pdbx_description
1 polymer ?
#
loop_
_entity_poly.entity_id
_entity_poly.type
_entity_poly.pdbx_seq_one_letter_code
_entity_poly.pdbx_strand_id
1 'polypeptide(L)' 'MKLKWQDYIEERKEVMMGKPVFKGTRLTVEHILQELGTGMSQEEILAGYPQLTPEHLRAAMLFSAALIGMDQSIYV' A
#
# COMPACT_ATOMS: atom_id res chain seq x y z
N MET A 1 -12.66 11.09 -10.55
CA MET A 1 -12.46 9.67 -10.76
C MET A 1 -12.03 9.01 -9.45
N LYS A 2 -12.64 7.88 -9.11
CA LYS A 2 -12.32 7.21 -7.87
C LYS A 2 -11.23 6.20 -8.08
N LEU A 3 -10.21 6.27 -7.23
CA LEU A 3 -9.16 5.28 -7.24
C LEU A 3 -9.61 4.07 -6.44
N LYS A 4 -9.44 2.89 -7.01
CA LYS A 4 -9.73 1.64 -6.32
C LYS A 4 -8.41 0.99 -5.96
N TRP A 5 -8.15 0.83 -4.66
CA TRP A 5 -6.89 0.22 -4.23
C TRP A 5 -6.76 -1.21 -4.75
N GLN A 6 -7.89 -1.89 -4.99
CA GLN A 6 -7.88 -3.27 -5.49
C GLN A 6 -7.22 -3.39 -6.87
N ASP A 7 -7.13 -2.29 -7.59
CA ASP A 7 -6.47 -2.29 -8.89
C ASP A 7 -4.94 -2.28 -8.77
N TYR A 8 -4.43 -1.96 -7.57
CA TYR A 8 -2.99 -1.75 -7.35
C TYR A 8 -2.36 -2.75 -6.39
N ILE A 9 -3.15 -3.42 -5.58
CA ILE A 9 -2.65 -4.25 -4.48
C ILE A 9 -3.26 -5.63 -4.57
N GLU A 10 -2.43 -6.65 -4.33
CA GLU A 10 -2.88 -8.04 -4.35
C GLU A 10 -2.20 -8.81 -3.23
N GLU A 11 -2.81 -9.95 -2.87
CA GLU A 11 -2.23 -10.88 -1.92
C GLU A 11 -2.14 -12.22 -2.61
N ARG A 12 -0.94 -12.78 -2.70
CA ARG A 12 -0.72 -14.07 -3.34
C ARG A 12 0.16 -14.90 -2.43
N LYS A 13 -0.25 -16.12 -2.17
CA LYS A 13 0.46 -16.99 -1.24
C LYS A 13 1.94 -17.18 -1.60
N GLU A 14 2.22 -17.25 -2.88
CA GLU A 14 3.58 -17.51 -3.35
C GLU A 14 4.43 -16.27 -3.42
N VAL A 15 3.88 -15.11 -3.10
CA VAL A 15 4.63 -13.86 -3.13
C VAL A 15 4.64 -13.28 -1.72
N MET A 16 5.83 -13.13 -1.16
CA MET A 16 6.04 -12.55 0.17
C MET A 16 5.13 -13.17 1.23
N MET A 17 4.91 -14.48 1.13
CA MET A 17 4.12 -15.25 2.10
C MET A 17 2.69 -14.72 2.25
N GLY A 18 2.12 -14.22 1.18
CA GLY A 18 0.75 -13.75 1.19
C GLY A 18 0.56 -12.34 1.70
N LYS A 19 1.64 -11.62 2.00
CA LYS A 19 1.51 -10.21 2.40
C LYS A 19 1.00 -9.37 1.25
N PRO A 20 0.26 -8.29 1.53
CA PRO A 20 -0.16 -7.39 0.46
C PRO A 20 1.04 -6.78 -0.25
N VAL A 21 1.03 -6.89 -1.57
CA VAL A 21 2.10 -6.32 -2.41
C VAL A 21 1.45 -5.50 -3.51
N PHE A 22 2.23 -4.60 -4.07
CA PHE A 22 1.76 -3.89 -5.26
C PHE A 22 1.77 -4.87 -6.43
N LYS A 23 0.68 -4.88 -7.21
CA LYS A 23 0.51 -5.85 -8.28
C LYS A 23 1.71 -5.91 -9.20
N GLY A 24 2.11 -7.14 -9.54
CA GLY A 24 3.23 -7.33 -10.43
C GLY A 24 4.60 -7.14 -9.80
N THR A 25 4.66 -6.95 -8.49
CA THR A 25 5.92 -6.74 -7.79
C THR A 25 6.00 -7.64 -6.56
N ARG A 26 7.16 -7.63 -5.91
CA ARG A 26 7.34 -8.24 -4.59
C ARG A 26 7.44 -7.17 -3.52
N LEU A 27 7.09 -5.95 -3.87
CA LEU A 27 7.21 -4.82 -2.96
C LEU A 27 5.97 -4.77 -2.08
N THR A 28 6.16 -4.94 -0.77
CA THR A 28 5.02 -4.98 0.14
C THR A 28 4.50 -3.57 0.44
N VAL A 29 3.19 -3.51 0.63
CA VAL A 29 2.55 -2.26 1.05
C VAL A 29 3.10 -1.85 2.42
N GLU A 30 3.28 -2.83 3.30
CA GLU A 30 3.83 -2.59 4.63
C GLU A 30 5.18 -1.86 4.58
N HIS A 31 6.07 -2.31 3.71
CA HIS A 31 7.41 -1.70 3.60
C HIS A 31 7.32 -0.23 3.20
N ILE A 32 6.48 0.06 2.22
CA ILE A 32 6.34 1.44 1.73
C ILE A 32 5.70 2.33 2.78
N LEU A 33 4.69 1.82 3.49
CA LEU A 33 4.06 2.60 4.54
C LEU A 33 5.04 2.88 5.68
N GLN A 34 5.90 1.91 5.99
CA GLN A 34 6.91 2.13 7.02
C GLN A 34 7.89 3.23 6.61
N GLU A 35 8.29 3.24 5.36
CA GLU A 35 9.21 4.28 4.89
C GLU A 35 8.56 5.65 4.94
N LEU A 36 7.30 5.74 4.56
CA LEU A 36 6.58 7.01 4.69
C LEU A 36 6.51 7.42 6.17
N GLY A 37 6.25 6.45 7.04
CA GLY A 37 6.13 6.73 8.48
C GLY A 37 7.44 7.15 9.12
N THR A 38 8.56 6.75 8.56
CA THR A 38 9.86 7.16 9.10
C THR A 38 10.31 8.52 8.57
N GLY A 39 9.52 9.12 7.70
CA GLY A 39 9.81 10.48 7.24
C GLY A 39 10.25 10.62 5.82
N MET A 40 10.32 9.53 5.06
CA MET A 40 10.62 9.65 3.64
C MET A 40 9.46 10.36 2.95
N SER A 41 9.80 11.29 2.07
CA SER A 41 8.76 11.98 1.31
C SER A 41 8.27 11.08 0.17
N GLN A 42 7.09 11.41 -0.35
CA GLN A 42 6.57 10.69 -1.51
C GLN A 42 7.52 10.77 -2.68
N GLU A 43 8.13 11.93 -2.88
CA GLU A 43 9.09 12.10 -3.96
C GLU A 43 10.29 11.18 -3.81
N GLU A 44 10.79 11.05 -2.59
CA GLU A 44 11.92 10.14 -2.33
C GLU A 44 11.55 8.70 -2.61
N ILE A 45 10.35 8.29 -2.19
CA ILE A 45 9.89 6.93 -2.41
C ILE A 45 9.74 6.66 -3.90
N LEU A 46 9.10 7.56 -4.63
CA LEU A 46 8.90 7.36 -6.06
C LEU A 46 10.22 7.37 -6.82
N ALA A 47 11.20 8.13 -6.35
CA ALA A 47 12.53 8.11 -6.97
C ALA A 47 13.25 6.79 -6.73
N GLY A 48 13.05 6.19 -5.55
CA GLY A 48 13.70 4.93 -5.19
C GLY A 48 13.00 3.70 -5.74
N TYR A 49 11.73 3.80 -6.08
CA TYR A 49 10.91 2.68 -6.57
C TYR A 49 10.23 3.09 -7.86
N PRO A 50 10.95 3.05 -8.99
CA PRO A 50 10.41 3.56 -10.25
C PRO A 50 9.16 2.85 -10.75
N GLN A 51 8.87 1.65 -10.23
CA GLN A 51 7.67 0.94 -10.61
C GLN A 51 6.41 1.50 -9.94
N LEU A 52 6.57 2.39 -8.96
CA LEU A 52 5.43 2.98 -8.27
C LEU A 52 5.10 4.36 -8.82
N THR A 53 3.82 4.70 -8.72
CA THR A 53 3.31 6.02 -9.09
C THR A 53 2.61 6.62 -7.89
N PRO A 54 2.26 7.91 -7.94
CA PRO A 54 1.49 8.50 -6.83
C PRO A 54 0.20 7.74 -6.53
N GLU A 55 -0.41 7.15 -7.56
CA GLU A 55 -1.63 6.37 -7.36
C GLU A 55 -1.38 5.12 -6.51
N HIS A 56 -0.21 4.51 -6.65
CA HIS A 56 0.14 3.38 -5.81
C HIS A 56 0.19 3.79 -4.34
N LEU A 57 0.74 4.97 -4.05
CA LEU A 57 0.83 5.44 -2.68
C LEU A 57 -0.55 5.74 -2.11
N ARG A 58 -1.44 6.30 -2.92
CA ARG A 58 -2.82 6.52 -2.49
C ARG A 58 -3.53 5.20 -2.24
N ALA A 59 -3.29 4.23 -3.12
CA ALA A 59 -3.88 2.91 -2.96
C ALA A 59 -3.44 2.27 -1.63
N ALA A 60 -2.16 2.44 -1.28
CA ALA A 60 -1.65 1.90 -0.03
C ALA A 60 -2.37 2.52 1.17
N MET A 61 -2.62 3.81 1.13
CA MET A 61 -3.33 4.50 2.20
C MET A 61 -4.78 4.04 2.29
N LEU A 62 -5.45 3.91 1.14
CA LEU A 62 -6.84 3.47 1.12
C LEU A 62 -6.98 2.03 1.59
N PHE A 63 -6.05 1.17 1.19
CA PHE A 63 -6.01 -0.21 1.64
C PHE A 63 -5.87 -0.27 3.16
N SER A 64 -4.96 0.52 3.72
CA SER A 64 -4.75 0.55 5.15
C SER A 64 -5.97 1.04 5.89
N ALA A 65 -6.61 2.07 5.36
CA ALA A 65 -7.84 2.59 5.96
C ALA A 65 -8.93 1.55 5.95
N ALA A 66 -9.03 0.77 4.87
CA ALA A 66 -10.04 -0.27 4.79
C ALA A 66 -9.80 -1.37 5.83
N LEU A 67 -8.53 -1.74 6.04
CA LEU A 67 -8.21 -2.74 7.05
C LEU A 67 -8.53 -2.24 8.46
N ILE A 68 -8.18 -1.02 8.76
CA ILE A 68 -8.46 -0.43 10.06
C ILE A 68 -9.96 -0.33 10.27
N GLY A 69 -10.68 0.06 9.22
CA GLY A 69 -12.12 0.21 9.28
C GLY A 69 -12.87 -1.07 9.54
N MET A 70 -12.27 -2.23 9.26
CA MET A 70 -12.92 -3.50 9.53
C MET A 70 -13.12 -3.74 11.03
N ASP A 71 -12.33 -3.09 11.88
CA ASP A 71 -12.45 -3.24 13.31
C ASP A 71 -13.16 -2.05 13.95
N GLN A 72 -13.93 -1.31 13.16
CA GLN A 72 -14.49 -0.06 13.58
C GLN A 72 -15.56 -0.13 14.63
N SER A 73 -16.08 -1.33 14.87
CA SER A 73 -17.14 -1.48 15.86
C SER A 73 -16.71 -1.01 17.26
N ILE A 74 -15.43 -0.89 17.52
CA ILE A 74 -14.97 -0.43 18.82
C ILE A 74 -14.87 1.08 18.92
N TYR A 75 -15.12 1.80 17.86
CA TYR A 75 -15.05 3.26 17.87
C TYR A 75 -16.43 3.85 17.81
N VAL A 76 -16.60 4.95 18.45
CA VAL A 76 -17.90 5.63 18.48
C VAL A 76 -17.74 7.08 18.13
#